data_44fd2810e64c3c4dae14588eba4848fa
#
_entry.id   44fd2810e64c3c4dae14588eba4848fa
#
_cell.length_a   1.000
_cell.length_b   1.000
_cell.length_c   1.000
_cell.angle_alpha   90.00
_cell.angle_beta   90.00
_cell.angle_gamma   90.00
#
_symmetry.space_group_name_H-M   'P 1'
#
loop_
_entity.id
_entity.type
_entity.pdbx_description
1 polymer ?
#
loop_
_entity_poly.entity_id
_entity_poly.type
_entity_poly.pdbx_seq_one_letter_code
_entity_poly.pdbx_strand_id
1 'polypeptide(L)'
;MKSRLTALAAAFLLLSPLAAQYRTAVPGYRFEFPRDYFDHPDFQTEWWYYTGNLKSANGHRFGFELTFFRQAVSRDPAQASTWDVRDIYLTHLALSDLDSQKFYHSERINRAGPGIAGVSASTGRIWNGNWQIQWQGSDQNLQAIEKLFQLHLALHPEKPPVLHGENGVSQKSEGAGHASYYFSLTRLTANGQLDLNGEKFQVSGLAWMDHEFFTHQLEQDQIGWDWLSLQLDDKTELMLFRLRRKDGSLDPFSAGTYVDEQGKTTHLLAADFALQPLDQRWTSPATHASYPIAWKISIPKLDIDLEANTPLASQELTGKTKIAPSYWEGAITLRGHRGKTPLSGVGYLEMTGYDRAVNLRQ
;
A
#
# COMPACT_ATOMS: atom_id res chain seq x y z
N MET A 1 -13.63 81.48 -1.44
CA MET A 1 -12.92 80.40 -2.17
C MET A 1 -12.65 79.27 -1.19
N LYS A 2 -13.43 78.19 -1.26
CA LYS A 2 -13.26 76.96 -0.39
C LYS A 2 -12.72 75.88 -1.28
N SER A 3 -11.48 75.50 -1.06
CA SER A 3 -10.78 74.41 -1.70
C SER A 3 -11.27 73.08 -1.11
N ARG A 4 -11.83 72.18 -1.95
CA ARG A 4 -12.17 70.82 -1.58
C ARG A 4 -10.97 69.91 -1.94
N LEU A 5 -10.32 69.35 -0.95
CA LEU A 5 -9.39 68.26 -1.11
C LEU A 5 -10.18 66.96 -1.22
N THR A 6 -10.07 66.32 -2.36
CA THR A 6 -10.61 64.94 -2.60
C THR A 6 -9.51 63.98 -2.20
N ALA A 7 -9.71 63.22 -1.12
CA ALA A 7 -8.82 62.13 -0.72
C ALA A 7 -9.15 60.88 -1.56
N LEU A 8 -8.21 60.43 -2.38
CA LEU A 8 -8.25 59.13 -3.07
C LEU A 8 -7.81 58.06 -2.08
N ALA A 9 -8.73 57.21 -1.61
CA ALA A 9 -8.41 56.02 -0.86
C ALA A 9 -8.01 54.89 -1.86
N ALA A 10 -6.72 54.58 -1.90
CA ALA A 10 -6.21 53.41 -2.63
C ALA A 10 -6.51 52.17 -1.80
N ALA A 11 -7.46 51.35 -2.22
CA ALA A 11 -7.72 50.02 -1.65
C ALA A 11 -6.62 49.07 -2.13
N PHE A 12 -5.65 48.77 -1.26
CA PHE A 12 -4.73 47.68 -1.44
C PHE A 12 -5.50 46.34 -1.20
N LEU A 13 -5.90 45.68 -2.27
CA LEU A 13 -6.30 44.28 -2.22
C LEU A 13 -5.04 43.46 -1.88
N LEU A 14 -4.91 43.08 -0.63
CA LEU A 14 -3.98 42.06 -0.18
C LEU A 14 -4.44 40.74 -0.80
N LEU A 15 -3.90 40.39 -1.97
CA LEU A 15 -3.91 39.03 -2.49
C LEU A 15 -3.04 38.19 -1.56
N SER A 16 -3.66 37.58 -0.53
CA SER A 16 -3.01 36.50 0.19
C SER A 16 -2.66 35.44 -0.84
N PRO A 17 -1.41 34.93 -0.90
CA PRO A 17 -1.11 33.80 -1.75
C PRO A 17 -2.02 32.65 -1.28
N LEU A 18 -2.89 32.16 -2.17
CA LEU A 18 -3.58 30.90 -1.93
C LEU A 18 -2.47 29.85 -1.78
N ALA A 19 -2.27 29.39 -0.55
CA ALA A 19 -1.48 28.18 -0.32
C ALA A 19 -2.05 27.10 -1.26
N ALA A 20 -1.22 26.48 -2.06
CA ALA A 20 -1.66 25.45 -3.00
C ALA A 20 -2.35 24.33 -2.21
N GLN A 21 -3.67 24.29 -2.33
CA GLN A 21 -4.46 23.28 -1.64
C GLN A 21 -4.31 21.96 -2.40
N TYR A 22 -3.91 20.89 -1.71
CA TYR A 22 -3.87 19.56 -2.30
C TYR A 22 -5.27 19.11 -2.74
N ARG A 23 -5.32 18.38 -3.84
CA ARG A 23 -6.56 17.78 -4.34
C ARG A 23 -6.99 16.64 -3.43
N THR A 24 -8.29 16.37 -3.40
CA THR A 24 -8.89 15.22 -2.72
C THR A 24 -9.47 14.25 -3.74
N ALA A 25 -9.53 12.98 -3.38
CA ALA A 25 -10.14 11.95 -4.22
C ALA A 25 -11.67 12.11 -4.21
N VAL A 26 -12.24 12.34 -5.39
CA VAL A 26 -13.69 12.52 -5.61
C VAL A 26 -14.13 11.77 -6.87
N PRO A 27 -15.44 11.42 -7.02
CA PRO A 27 -15.94 10.78 -8.23
C PRO A 27 -15.62 11.56 -9.51
N GLY A 28 -15.39 10.83 -10.62
CA GLY A 28 -15.17 11.41 -11.95
C GLY A 28 -13.71 11.40 -12.43
N TYR A 29 -12.76 10.93 -11.61
CA TYR A 29 -11.39 10.69 -12.07
C TYR A 29 -11.38 9.57 -13.11
N ARG A 30 -10.57 9.75 -14.16
CA ARG A 30 -10.36 8.74 -15.19
C ARG A 30 -8.90 8.29 -15.16
N PHE A 31 -8.71 7.03 -14.81
CA PHE A 31 -7.38 6.42 -14.85
C PHE A 31 -6.92 6.28 -16.31
N GLU A 32 -5.68 6.63 -16.55
CA GLU A 32 -5.01 6.53 -17.85
C GLU A 32 -3.65 5.86 -17.67
N PHE A 33 -3.53 4.64 -18.14
CA PHE A 33 -2.24 3.92 -18.09
C PHE A 33 -1.47 4.11 -19.40
N PRO A 34 -0.15 4.35 -19.34
CA PRO A 34 0.76 4.19 -18.19
C PRO A 34 0.92 5.42 -17.27
N ARG A 35 0.26 6.56 -17.55
CA ARG A 35 0.41 7.79 -16.74
C ARG A 35 0.26 7.51 -15.24
N ASP A 36 -0.82 6.85 -14.85
CA ASP A 36 -1.20 6.65 -13.45
C ASP A 36 -0.42 5.52 -12.75
N TYR A 37 0.61 4.96 -13.38
CA TYR A 37 1.62 4.16 -12.70
C TYR A 37 2.64 5.02 -11.94
N PHE A 38 2.68 6.33 -12.20
CA PHE A 38 3.66 7.26 -11.65
C PHE A 38 3.02 8.25 -10.68
N ASP A 39 3.78 9.25 -10.24
CA ASP A 39 3.37 10.14 -9.16
C ASP A 39 2.24 11.11 -9.51
N HIS A 40 1.48 11.44 -8.46
CA HIS A 40 0.37 12.40 -8.47
C HIS A 40 0.69 13.56 -7.51
N PRO A 41 1.57 14.50 -7.88
CA PRO A 41 2.09 15.54 -6.98
C PRO A 41 1.01 16.49 -6.44
N ASP A 42 -0.18 16.52 -7.05
CA ASP A 42 -1.33 17.28 -6.58
C ASP A 42 -1.96 16.69 -5.30
N PHE A 43 -1.61 15.45 -4.93
CA PHE A 43 -2.08 14.79 -3.72
C PHE A 43 -1.00 14.77 -2.65
N GLN A 44 -1.43 14.77 -1.37
CA GLN A 44 -0.52 14.88 -0.25
C GLN A 44 0.24 13.58 0.02
N THR A 45 -0.44 12.44 -0.08
CA THR A 45 0.10 11.11 0.24
C THR A 45 -0.11 10.17 -0.93
N GLU A 46 0.87 9.31 -1.17
CA GLU A 46 0.85 8.33 -2.24
C GLU A 46 1.78 7.18 -1.90
N TRP A 47 1.43 5.95 -2.31
CA TRP A 47 2.30 4.81 -2.17
C TRP A 47 2.23 3.83 -3.34
N TRP A 48 3.33 3.15 -3.57
CA TRP A 48 3.52 1.98 -4.42
C TRP A 48 3.94 0.83 -3.52
N TYR A 49 3.04 -0.11 -3.31
CA TYR A 49 3.17 -1.18 -2.35
C TYR A 49 3.23 -2.52 -3.08
N TYR A 50 4.33 -3.24 -2.93
CA TYR A 50 4.55 -4.54 -3.54
C TYR A 50 4.71 -5.60 -2.48
N THR A 51 3.98 -6.71 -2.62
CA THR A 51 4.13 -7.89 -1.79
C THR A 51 4.13 -9.14 -2.64
N GLY A 52 4.64 -10.25 -2.10
CA GLY A 52 4.56 -11.50 -2.84
C GLY A 52 5.04 -12.71 -2.07
N ASN A 53 4.71 -13.85 -2.63
CA ASN A 53 5.08 -15.17 -2.16
C ASN A 53 5.99 -15.81 -3.21
N LEU A 54 7.20 -16.16 -2.80
CA LEU A 54 8.25 -16.69 -3.67
C LEU A 54 8.71 -18.05 -3.20
N LYS A 55 9.18 -18.85 -4.15
CA LYS A 55 9.74 -20.19 -3.89
C LYS A 55 10.97 -20.39 -4.74
N SER A 56 12.04 -20.91 -4.14
CA SER A 56 13.24 -21.30 -4.86
C SER A 56 13.09 -22.69 -5.50
N ALA A 57 14.00 -23.04 -6.41
CA ALA A 57 13.99 -24.31 -7.11
C ALA A 57 14.04 -25.55 -6.18
N ASN A 58 14.68 -25.43 -5.01
CA ASN A 58 14.74 -26.47 -3.99
C ASN A 58 13.52 -26.47 -3.04
N GLY A 59 12.54 -25.60 -3.29
CA GLY A 59 11.29 -25.53 -2.54
C GLY A 59 11.29 -24.58 -1.35
N HIS A 60 12.38 -23.89 -1.03
CA HIS A 60 12.46 -22.91 0.06
C HIS A 60 11.55 -21.71 -0.22
N ARG A 61 10.75 -21.32 0.77
CA ARG A 61 9.68 -20.33 0.63
C ARG A 61 10.05 -19.00 1.27
N PHE A 62 9.68 -17.92 0.58
CA PHE A 62 9.89 -16.55 1.04
C PHE A 62 8.62 -15.71 0.86
N GLY A 63 8.44 -14.71 1.74
CA GLY A 63 7.55 -13.58 1.51
C GLY A 63 8.39 -12.33 1.33
N PHE A 64 7.91 -11.34 0.57
CA PHE A 64 8.57 -10.03 0.51
C PHE A 64 7.55 -8.91 0.52
N GLU A 65 7.98 -7.76 1.01
CA GLU A 65 7.32 -6.46 0.87
C GLU A 65 8.36 -5.43 0.42
N LEU A 66 7.98 -4.57 -0.52
CA LEU A 66 8.73 -3.39 -0.93
C LEU A 66 7.75 -2.25 -1.19
N THR A 67 7.75 -1.26 -0.31
CA THR A 67 6.81 -0.12 -0.40
C THR A 67 7.55 1.19 -0.48
N PHE A 68 7.13 2.03 -1.43
CA PHE A 68 7.56 3.43 -1.54
C PHE A 68 6.39 4.32 -1.15
N PHE A 69 6.55 5.09 -0.09
CA PHE A 69 5.61 6.13 0.33
C PHE A 69 6.16 7.50 -0.07
N ARG A 70 5.32 8.33 -0.67
CA ARG A 70 5.60 9.75 -0.93
C ARG A 70 4.68 10.59 -0.05
N GLN A 71 5.28 11.49 0.71
CA GLN A 71 4.57 12.49 1.49
C GLN A 71 4.95 13.88 0.98
N ALA A 72 3.98 14.64 0.50
CA ALA A 72 4.18 16.02 0.10
C ALA A 72 4.41 16.90 1.34
N VAL A 73 5.46 17.74 1.28
CA VAL A 73 5.83 18.70 2.33
C VAL A 73 5.42 20.10 1.94
N SER A 74 5.75 20.54 0.72
CA SER A 74 5.42 21.86 0.22
C SER A 74 5.11 21.84 -1.27
N ARG A 75 4.14 22.69 -1.64
CA ARG A 75 3.83 23.03 -3.05
C ARG A 75 3.92 24.54 -3.28
N ASP A 76 4.58 25.26 -2.39
CA ASP A 76 4.81 26.70 -2.52
C ASP A 76 5.67 26.97 -3.78
N PRO A 77 5.17 27.76 -4.74
CA PRO A 77 5.93 28.12 -5.93
C PRO A 77 7.21 28.90 -5.63
N ALA A 78 7.29 29.59 -4.48
CA ALA A 78 8.49 30.28 -4.02
C ALA A 78 9.60 29.32 -3.59
N GLN A 79 9.26 28.06 -3.28
CA GLN A 79 10.18 26.98 -2.96
C GLN A 79 10.38 26.06 -4.19
N ALA A 80 10.97 26.60 -5.26
CA ALA A 80 11.15 25.92 -6.54
C ALA A 80 12.59 25.45 -6.80
N SER A 81 13.50 25.65 -5.84
CA SER A 81 14.87 25.16 -5.94
C SER A 81 14.93 23.64 -5.85
N THR A 82 15.88 23.03 -6.54
CA THR A 82 16.18 21.59 -6.42
C THR A 82 16.66 21.19 -5.02
N TRP A 83 16.97 22.17 -4.16
CA TRP A 83 17.38 21.96 -2.77
C TRP A 83 16.21 22.07 -1.78
N ASP A 84 15.05 22.56 -2.22
CA ASP A 84 13.87 22.65 -1.37
C ASP A 84 13.27 21.27 -1.14
N VAL A 85 12.72 21.05 0.07
CA VAL A 85 12.08 19.80 0.42
C VAL A 85 10.62 19.86 -0.02
N ARG A 86 10.33 19.35 -1.22
CA ARG A 86 8.97 19.28 -1.76
C ARG A 86 8.25 18.00 -1.36
N ASP A 87 8.97 16.88 -1.38
CA ASP A 87 8.47 15.56 -1.01
C ASP A 87 9.49 14.83 -0.14
N ILE A 88 8.98 14.00 0.75
CA ILE A 88 9.75 13.01 1.50
C ILE A 88 9.32 11.63 1.00
N TYR A 89 10.30 10.77 0.79
CA TYR A 89 10.11 9.36 0.46
C TYR A 89 10.53 8.50 1.63
N LEU A 90 9.56 7.78 2.20
CA LEU A 90 9.79 6.67 3.12
C LEU A 90 9.69 5.39 2.31
N THR A 91 10.58 4.44 2.53
CA THR A 91 10.55 3.16 1.83
C THR A 91 10.81 2.04 2.81
N HIS A 92 9.95 1.04 2.79
CA HIS A 92 10.10 -0.18 3.56
C HIS A 92 10.51 -1.34 2.66
N LEU A 93 11.29 -2.23 3.20
CA LEU A 93 11.69 -3.49 2.58
C LEU A 93 11.66 -4.58 3.63
N ALA A 94 10.89 -5.62 3.40
CA ALA A 94 10.87 -6.79 4.26
C ALA A 94 11.09 -8.08 3.45
N LEU A 95 11.74 -9.05 4.09
CA LEU A 95 11.93 -10.40 3.60
C LEU A 95 11.60 -11.39 4.72
N SER A 96 10.62 -12.24 4.47
CA SER A 96 10.23 -13.34 5.34
C SER A 96 10.85 -14.63 4.81
N ASP A 97 11.84 -15.18 5.50
CA ASP A 97 12.35 -16.52 5.29
C ASP A 97 11.45 -17.50 6.05
N LEU A 98 10.44 -18.03 5.36
CA LEU A 98 9.35 -18.79 5.99
C LEU A 98 9.82 -20.14 6.52
N ASP A 99 10.76 -20.77 5.86
CA ASP A 99 11.23 -22.10 6.25
C ASP A 99 12.32 -22.04 7.33
N SER A 100 13.12 -20.97 7.35
CA SER A 100 14.08 -20.71 8.45
C SER A 100 13.47 -19.94 9.62
N GLN A 101 12.20 -19.54 9.55
CA GLN A 101 11.48 -18.79 10.59
C GLN A 101 12.17 -17.48 10.97
N LYS A 102 12.65 -16.72 9.95
CA LYS A 102 13.35 -15.44 10.15
C LYS A 102 12.69 -14.34 9.36
N PHE A 103 12.64 -13.16 9.97
CA PHE A 103 12.13 -11.94 9.37
C PHE A 103 13.24 -10.89 9.32
N TYR A 104 13.42 -10.30 8.16
CA TYR A 104 14.39 -9.24 7.91
C TYR A 104 13.66 -8.02 7.38
N HIS A 105 13.94 -6.84 7.91
CA HIS A 105 13.36 -5.61 7.40
C HIS A 105 14.34 -4.45 7.46
N SER A 106 14.12 -3.46 6.60
CA SER A 106 14.88 -2.22 6.55
C SER A 106 13.97 -1.06 6.15
N GLU A 107 14.37 0.15 6.56
CA GLU A 107 13.65 1.39 6.33
C GLU A 107 14.61 2.43 5.77
N ARG A 108 14.14 3.24 4.80
CA ARG A 108 14.85 4.40 4.27
C ARG A 108 13.95 5.61 4.24
N ILE A 109 14.48 6.74 4.70
CA ILE A 109 13.81 8.03 4.61
C ILE A 109 14.76 8.99 3.90
N ASN A 110 14.33 9.53 2.77
CA ASN A 110 15.04 10.56 2.03
C ASN A 110 14.08 11.62 1.51
N ARG A 111 14.61 12.83 1.28
CA ARG A 111 13.88 13.86 0.55
C ARG A 111 14.00 13.66 -0.96
N ALA A 112 13.06 14.21 -1.70
CA ALA A 112 13.18 14.35 -3.15
C ALA A 112 14.42 15.17 -3.54
N GLY A 113 15.07 14.80 -4.66
CA GLY A 113 16.17 15.53 -5.30
C GLY A 113 17.48 15.68 -4.51
N PRO A 114 18.57 16.13 -5.17
CA PRO A 114 18.90 15.78 -6.54
C PRO A 114 19.36 14.32 -6.65
N GLY A 115 18.58 13.49 -7.28
CA GLY A 115 18.91 12.08 -7.57
C GLY A 115 18.84 11.11 -6.38
N ILE A 116 18.49 11.57 -5.17
CA ILE A 116 18.48 10.72 -3.96
C ILE A 116 17.22 9.85 -3.91
N ALA A 117 16.04 10.48 -4.07
CA ALA A 117 14.75 9.80 -4.16
C ALA A 117 13.83 10.53 -5.13
N GLY A 118 12.86 9.83 -5.70
CA GLY A 118 11.91 10.45 -6.62
C GLY A 118 11.15 9.46 -7.49
N VAL A 119 10.35 10.05 -8.39
CA VAL A 119 9.61 9.39 -9.46
C VAL A 119 9.92 10.09 -10.78
N SER A 120 10.04 9.33 -11.85
CA SER A 120 10.26 9.83 -13.21
C SER A 120 9.48 9.00 -14.21
N ALA A 121 8.33 9.50 -14.64
CA ALA A 121 7.51 8.85 -15.67
C ALA A 121 8.27 8.72 -17.00
N SER A 122 9.11 9.71 -17.37
CA SER A 122 9.87 9.69 -18.63
C SER A 122 10.92 8.57 -18.69
N THR A 123 11.45 8.15 -17.54
CA THR A 123 12.40 7.04 -17.44
C THR A 123 11.77 5.77 -16.88
N GLY A 124 10.49 5.81 -16.48
CA GLY A 124 9.79 4.69 -15.88
C GLY A 124 10.31 4.30 -14.50
N ARG A 125 10.88 5.24 -13.73
CA ARG A 125 11.60 4.92 -12.49
C ARG A 125 10.96 5.53 -11.26
N ILE A 126 10.88 4.70 -10.18
CA ILE A 126 10.57 5.11 -8.80
C ILE A 126 11.74 4.65 -7.94
N TRP A 127 12.33 5.53 -7.11
CA TRP A 127 13.54 5.14 -6.37
C TRP A 127 13.70 5.87 -5.03
N ASN A 128 14.45 5.21 -4.15
CA ASN A 128 14.94 5.79 -2.89
C ASN A 128 16.34 5.21 -2.60
N GLY A 129 17.40 5.95 -2.93
CA GLY A 129 18.78 5.45 -2.94
C GLY A 129 19.00 4.37 -4.00
N ASN A 130 19.45 3.19 -3.59
CA ASN A 130 19.65 2.02 -4.46
C ASN A 130 18.46 1.01 -4.42
N TRP A 131 17.32 1.39 -3.85
CA TRP A 131 16.05 0.69 -4.00
C TRP A 131 15.25 1.35 -5.09
N GLN A 132 14.71 0.55 -6.00
CA GLN A 132 13.99 1.11 -7.15
C GLN A 132 13.00 0.12 -7.75
N ILE A 133 12.03 0.69 -8.44
CA ILE A 133 11.14 0.04 -9.38
C ILE A 133 11.45 0.65 -10.75
N GLN A 134 11.69 -0.20 -11.74
CA GLN A 134 11.89 0.22 -13.12
C GLN A 134 10.81 -0.39 -14.00
N TRP A 135 9.94 0.44 -14.55
CA TRP A 135 8.91 0.06 -15.50
C TRP A 135 9.48 -0.04 -16.93
N GLN A 136 9.06 -1.08 -17.65
CA GLN A 136 9.36 -1.32 -19.06
C GLN A 136 8.08 -1.81 -19.76
N GLY A 137 7.27 -0.87 -20.27
CA GLY A 137 5.90 -1.16 -20.69
C GLY A 137 5.04 -1.51 -19.48
N SER A 138 4.45 -2.70 -19.46
CA SER A 138 3.71 -3.25 -18.31
C SER A 138 4.60 -3.99 -17.30
N ASP A 139 5.80 -4.39 -17.71
CA ASP A 139 6.74 -5.14 -16.89
C ASP A 139 7.45 -4.23 -15.88
N GLN A 140 7.81 -4.79 -14.76
CA GLN A 140 8.42 -4.06 -13.67
C GLN A 140 9.62 -4.82 -13.13
N ASN A 141 10.74 -4.13 -12.97
CA ASN A 141 11.93 -4.67 -12.34
C ASN A 141 12.12 -4.03 -10.97
N LEU A 142 12.00 -4.83 -9.93
CA LEU A 142 12.25 -4.42 -8.55
C LEU A 142 13.70 -4.71 -8.19
N GLN A 143 14.34 -3.73 -7.60
CA GLN A 143 15.68 -3.88 -7.02
C GLN A 143 15.72 -3.23 -5.66
N ALA A 144 16.12 -4.00 -4.64
CA ALA A 144 16.38 -3.47 -3.31
C ALA A 144 17.61 -4.16 -2.72
N ILE A 145 18.60 -3.37 -2.30
CA ILE A 145 19.91 -3.87 -1.88
C ILE A 145 20.18 -3.42 -0.45
N GLU A 146 20.24 -4.38 0.46
CA GLU A 146 20.67 -4.23 1.83
C GLU A 146 21.90 -5.09 2.13
N LYS A 147 22.52 -4.87 3.29
CA LYS A 147 23.74 -5.57 3.68
C LYS A 147 23.53 -7.08 3.85
N LEU A 148 22.40 -7.47 4.45
CA LEU A 148 22.10 -8.87 4.79
C LEU A 148 21.22 -9.55 3.75
N PHE A 149 20.46 -8.79 2.97
CA PHE A 149 19.57 -9.36 1.97
C PHE A 149 19.39 -8.40 0.79
N GLN A 150 19.16 -8.98 -0.38
CA GLN A 150 18.95 -8.25 -1.63
C GLN A 150 17.83 -8.91 -2.42
N LEU A 151 17.06 -8.10 -3.10
CA LEU A 151 15.93 -8.49 -3.94
C LEU A 151 16.15 -7.96 -5.35
N HIS A 152 16.08 -8.85 -6.34
CA HIS A 152 16.04 -8.51 -7.77
C HIS A 152 14.96 -9.35 -8.42
N LEU A 153 13.81 -8.73 -8.73
CA LEU A 153 12.65 -9.41 -9.30
C LEU A 153 12.20 -8.74 -10.60
N ALA A 154 11.91 -9.53 -11.60
CA ALA A 154 11.13 -9.14 -12.77
C ALA A 154 9.68 -9.59 -12.52
N LEU A 155 8.74 -8.65 -12.66
CA LEU A 155 7.32 -8.85 -12.47
C LEU A 155 6.58 -8.62 -13.79
N HIS A 156 5.67 -9.52 -14.13
CA HIS A 156 4.83 -9.44 -15.32
C HIS A 156 3.35 -9.54 -14.94
N PRO A 157 2.48 -8.57 -15.29
CA PRO A 157 1.06 -8.62 -14.96
C PRO A 157 0.32 -9.63 -15.84
N GLU A 158 -0.43 -10.52 -15.18
CA GLU A 158 -1.28 -11.51 -15.86
C GLU A 158 -2.70 -10.97 -16.15
N LYS A 159 -3.07 -9.85 -15.51
CA LYS A 159 -4.37 -9.20 -15.62
C LYS A 159 -4.23 -7.69 -15.78
N PRO A 160 -5.23 -7.00 -16.36
CA PRO A 160 -5.25 -5.54 -16.40
C PRO A 160 -5.33 -4.93 -15.00
N PRO A 161 -5.01 -3.63 -14.84
CA PRO A 161 -5.20 -2.92 -13.58
C PRO A 161 -6.64 -3.02 -13.08
N VAL A 162 -6.78 -3.30 -11.79
CA VAL A 162 -8.05 -3.45 -11.07
C VAL A 162 -8.33 -2.17 -10.30
N LEU A 163 -9.41 -1.49 -10.62
CA LEU A 163 -9.85 -0.29 -9.91
C LEU A 163 -10.69 -0.68 -8.69
N HIS A 164 -10.32 -0.20 -7.49
CA HIS A 164 -11.03 -0.48 -6.25
C HIS A 164 -12.10 0.57 -5.94
N GLY A 165 -13.08 0.18 -5.13
CA GLY A 165 -14.20 1.05 -4.80
C GLY A 165 -15.11 1.33 -6.00
N GLU A 166 -15.66 2.52 -6.08
CA GLU A 166 -16.49 2.94 -7.21
C GLU A 166 -15.62 3.62 -8.28
N ASN A 167 -15.33 2.90 -9.37
CA ASN A 167 -14.49 3.37 -10.48
C ASN A 167 -13.11 3.88 -10.03
N GLY A 168 -12.50 3.22 -9.04
CA GLY A 168 -11.20 3.60 -8.51
C GLY A 168 -11.24 4.60 -7.36
N VAL A 169 -12.42 5.02 -6.91
CA VAL A 169 -12.60 5.84 -5.71
C VAL A 169 -12.93 4.93 -4.52
N SER A 170 -11.96 4.71 -3.67
CA SER A 170 -12.09 3.90 -2.46
C SER A 170 -12.43 4.81 -1.28
N GLN A 171 -13.73 4.90 -0.95
CA GLN A 171 -14.22 5.70 0.16
C GLN A 171 -13.80 5.08 1.49
N LYS A 172 -13.32 5.90 2.45
CA LYS A 172 -12.83 5.44 3.76
C LYS A 172 -13.64 6.01 4.93
N SER A 173 -14.39 7.10 4.73
CA SER A 173 -15.30 7.69 5.71
C SER A 173 -16.34 8.58 5.03
N GLU A 174 -17.27 9.16 5.79
CA GLU A 174 -18.28 10.06 5.26
C GLU A 174 -17.70 11.35 4.68
N GLY A 175 -18.35 11.88 3.64
CA GLY A 175 -18.00 13.14 3.04
C GLY A 175 -17.14 13.02 1.77
N ALA A 176 -17.25 14.04 0.91
CA ALA A 176 -16.48 14.11 -0.31
C ALA A 176 -14.99 14.33 0.00
N GLY A 177 -14.12 13.58 -0.67
CA GLY A 177 -12.67 13.69 -0.51
C GLY A 177 -12.07 12.88 0.65
N HIS A 178 -12.89 12.16 1.44
CA HIS A 178 -12.44 11.20 2.44
C HIS A 178 -12.27 9.81 1.81
N ALA A 179 -11.46 9.77 0.77
CA ALA A 179 -11.24 8.62 -0.09
C ALA A 179 -9.84 8.66 -0.67
N SER A 180 -9.43 7.58 -1.26
CA SER A 180 -8.24 7.50 -2.11
C SER A 180 -8.65 7.13 -3.53
N TYR A 181 -7.81 7.50 -4.50
CA TYR A 181 -7.76 6.84 -5.80
C TYR A 181 -6.89 5.61 -5.65
N TYR A 182 -7.43 4.45 -6.00
CA TYR A 182 -6.83 3.17 -5.66
C TYR A 182 -6.99 2.16 -6.80
N PHE A 183 -5.87 1.63 -7.26
CA PHE A 183 -5.84 0.49 -8.17
C PHE A 183 -4.76 -0.52 -7.78
N SER A 184 -4.91 -1.74 -8.27
CA SER A 184 -3.93 -2.82 -8.06
C SER A 184 -3.61 -3.56 -9.36
N LEU A 185 -2.40 -4.13 -9.39
CA LEU A 185 -2.05 -5.25 -10.26
C LEU A 185 -2.12 -6.50 -9.39
N THR A 186 -3.23 -7.22 -9.48
CA THR A 186 -3.62 -8.24 -8.50
C THR A 186 -2.92 -9.58 -8.69
N ARG A 187 -2.33 -9.80 -9.86
CA ARG A 187 -1.58 -11.03 -10.16
C ARG A 187 -0.38 -10.70 -11.06
N LEU A 188 0.79 -10.71 -10.45
CA LEU A 188 2.07 -10.52 -11.12
C LEU A 188 2.86 -11.81 -11.04
N THR A 189 3.24 -12.39 -12.17
CA THR A 189 4.25 -13.45 -12.19
C THR A 189 5.59 -12.84 -11.78
N ALA A 190 6.24 -13.40 -10.78
CA ALA A 190 7.52 -12.93 -10.25
C ALA A 190 8.62 -13.94 -10.54
N ASN A 191 9.75 -13.47 -11.09
CA ASN A 191 10.94 -14.29 -11.31
C ASN A 191 12.18 -13.46 -10.96
N GLY A 192 13.20 -14.08 -10.38
CA GLY A 192 14.42 -13.36 -10.08
C GLY A 192 15.34 -14.02 -9.08
N GLN A 193 16.07 -13.20 -8.33
CA GLN A 193 17.07 -13.65 -7.38
C GLN A 193 16.89 -12.94 -6.04
N LEU A 194 16.98 -13.71 -4.97
CA LEU A 194 17.25 -13.24 -3.62
C LEU A 194 18.70 -13.55 -3.25
N ASP A 195 19.35 -12.63 -2.55
CA ASP A 195 20.61 -12.89 -1.84
C ASP A 195 20.31 -12.70 -0.36
N LEU A 196 20.54 -13.73 0.43
CA LEU A 196 20.29 -13.70 1.87
C LEU A 196 21.50 -14.22 2.62
N ASN A 197 22.17 -13.35 3.38
CA ASN A 197 23.42 -13.64 4.10
C ASN A 197 24.52 -14.21 3.19
N GLY A 198 24.58 -13.80 1.92
CA GLY A 198 25.53 -14.26 0.91
C GLY A 198 25.13 -15.55 0.19
N GLU A 199 24.02 -16.18 0.56
CA GLU A 199 23.43 -17.30 -0.17
C GLU A 199 22.45 -16.78 -1.25
N LYS A 200 22.55 -17.30 -2.46
CA LYS A 200 21.76 -16.87 -3.62
C LYS A 200 20.67 -17.89 -3.94
N PHE A 201 19.44 -17.40 -4.02
CA PHE A 201 18.26 -18.19 -4.37
C PHE A 201 17.68 -17.67 -5.69
N GLN A 202 17.63 -18.52 -6.71
CA GLN A 202 16.78 -18.27 -7.87
C GLN A 202 15.33 -18.57 -7.43
N VAL A 203 14.46 -17.58 -7.59
CA VAL A 203 13.09 -17.66 -7.08
C VAL A 203 12.07 -17.36 -8.16
N SER A 204 10.90 -17.97 -8.01
CA SER A 204 9.71 -17.65 -8.78
C SER A 204 8.48 -17.65 -7.87
N GLY A 205 7.40 -17.00 -8.30
CA GLY A 205 6.18 -16.94 -7.51
C GLY A 205 5.17 -15.94 -8.03
N LEU A 206 4.32 -15.49 -7.12
CA LEU A 206 3.30 -14.47 -7.38
C LEU A 206 3.57 -13.23 -6.54
N ALA A 207 3.34 -12.08 -7.14
CA ALA A 207 3.38 -10.79 -6.47
C ALA A 207 2.07 -10.02 -6.70
N TRP A 208 1.87 -9.03 -5.88
CA TRP A 208 0.77 -8.07 -5.90
C TRP A 208 1.35 -6.67 -5.87
N MET A 209 0.67 -5.70 -6.49
CA MET A 209 1.03 -4.29 -6.42
C MET A 209 -0.21 -3.45 -6.17
N ASP A 210 -0.13 -2.58 -5.15
CA ASP A 210 -1.11 -1.51 -4.91
C ASP A 210 -0.51 -0.15 -5.22
N HIS A 211 -1.32 0.70 -5.81
CA HIS A 211 -1.04 2.12 -5.93
C HIS A 211 -2.23 2.92 -5.44
N GLU A 212 -1.98 3.78 -4.46
CA GLU A 212 -3.01 4.58 -3.82
C GLU A 212 -2.52 6.01 -3.61
N PHE A 213 -3.33 7.02 -3.97
CA PHE A 213 -3.01 8.42 -3.78
C PHE A 213 -4.20 9.22 -3.29
N PHE A 214 -3.96 10.10 -2.29
CA PHE A 214 -4.99 10.82 -1.57
C PHE A 214 -4.45 12.01 -0.78
N THR A 215 -5.36 12.82 -0.20
CA THR A 215 -5.01 13.89 0.74
C THR A 215 -5.65 13.64 2.11
N HIS A 216 -6.90 13.15 2.14
CA HIS A 216 -7.60 12.77 3.35
C HIS A 216 -8.13 11.35 3.20
N GLN A 217 -7.88 10.49 4.17
CA GLN A 217 -8.31 9.10 4.13
C GLN A 217 -8.98 8.67 5.44
N LEU A 218 -8.27 8.73 6.58
CA LEU A 218 -8.78 8.26 7.85
C LEU A 218 -9.37 9.38 8.71
N GLU A 219 -10.43 9.04 9.46
CA GLU A 219 -11.02 9.88 10.50
C GLU A 219 -10.35 9.68 11.86
N GLN A 220 -10.62 10.60 12.81
CA GLN A 220 -9.97 10.58 14.13
C GLN A 220 -10.36 9.39 15.00
N ASP A 221 -11.51 8.77 14.76
CA ASP A 221 -11.98 7.58 15.46
C ASP A 221 -11.51 6.27 14.82
N GLN A 222 -10.99 6.30 13.60
CA GLN A 222 -10.37 5.17 12.92
C GLN A 222 -8.92 5.03 13.39
N ILE A 223 -8.59 3.89 13.99
CA ILE A 223 -7.27 3.65 14.61
C ILE A 223 -6.30 2.90 13.71
N GLY A 224 -6.79 2.29 12.64
CA GLY A 224 -5.98 1.49 11.70
C GLY A 224 -6.84 0.53 10.89
N TRP A 225 -6.18 -0.30 10.14
CA TRP A 225 -6.83 -1.28 9.26
C TRP A 225 -6.17 -2.65 9.34
N ASP A 226 -6.91 -3.65 8.88
CA ASP A 226 -6.41 -4.96 8.50
C ASP A 226 -6.69 -5.12 7.00
N TRP A 227 -5.66 -5.30 6.21
CA TRP A 227 -5.73 -5.40 4.75
C TRP A 227 -5.18 -6.76 4.30
N LEU A 228 -5.83 -7.34 3.29
CA LEU A 228 -5.45 -8.62 2.72
C LEU A 228 -5.46 -8.57 1.19
N SER A 229 -4.39 -9.06 0.57
CA SER A 229 -4.38 -9.50 -0.82
C SER A 229 -4.37 -11.03 -0.87
N LEU A 230 -5.28 -11.60 -1.63
CA LEU A 230 -5.44 -13.05 -1.73
C LEU A 230 -5.38 -13.45 -3.21
N GLN A 231 -4.51 -14.40 -3.54
CA GLN A 231 -4.34 -14.95 -4.88
C GLN A 231 -4.65 -16.44 -4.82
N LEU A 232 -5.82 -16.80 -5.35
CA LEU A 232 -6.34 -18.16 -5.25
C LEU A 232 -5.85 -19.05 -6.41
N ASP A 233 -5.83 -20.36 -6.21
CA ASP A 233 -5.34 -21.34 -7.18
C ASP A 233 -6.27 -21.51 -8.38
N ASP A 234 -7.55 -21.10 -8.27
CA ASP A 234 -8.50 -20.98 -9.37
C ASP A 234 -8.33 -19.69 -10.20
N LYS A 235 -7.20 -18.97 -10.04
CA LYS A 235 -6.86 -17.72 -10.70
C LYS A 235 -7.82 -16.56 -10.42
N THR A 236 -8.51 -16.59 -9.30
CA THR A 236 -9.28 -15.46 -8.81
C THR A 236 -8.52 -14.74 -7.69
N GLU A 237 -8.79 -13.46 -7.47
CA GLU A 237 -8.17 -12.68 -6.41
C GLU A 237 -9.21 -11.97 -5.58
N LEU A 238 -8.79 -11.63 -4.35
CA LEU A 238 -9.54 -10.81 -3.43
C LEU A 238 -8.61 -9.76 -2.80
N MET A 239 -9.00 -8.51 -2.85
CA MET A 239 -8.51 -7.48 -1.94
C MET A 239 -9.61 -7.23 -0.92
N LEU A 240 -9.27 -7.28 0.35
CA LEU A 240 -10.21 -7.01 1.44
C LEU A 240 -9.54 -6.11 2.47
N PHE A 241 -10.24 -5.10 2.95
CA PHE A 241 -9.79 -4.35 4.12
C PHE A 241 -10.94 -4.10 5.08
N ARG A 242 -10.62 -4.06 6.37
CA ARG A 242 -11.51 -3.59 7.42
C ARG A 242 -10.85 -2.45 8.19
N LEU A 243 -11.59 -1.36 8.34
CA LEU A 243 -11.20 -0.22 9.14
C LEU A 243 -11.68 -0.45 10.59
N ARG A 244 -10.81 -0.21 11.56
CA ARG A 244 -11.12 -0.40 13.00
C ARG A 244 -11.27 0.94 13.68
N ARG A 245 -12.35 1.07 14.50
CA ARG A 245 -12.61 2.25 15.31
C ARG A 245 -12.10 2.09 16.74
N LYS A 246 -11.91 3.21 17.43
CA LYS A 246 -11.46 3.28 18.85
C LYS A 246 -12.34 2.50 19.82
N ASP A 247 -13.64 2.43 19.56
CA ASP A 247 -14.61 1.69 20.36
C ASP A 247 -14.60 0.18 20.10
N GLY A 248 -13.73 -0.29 19.22
CA GLY A 248 -13.60 -1.69 18.81
C GLY A 248 -14.58 -2.12 17.72
N SER A 249 -15.50 -1.25 17.28
CA SER A 249 -16.39 -1.53 16.16
C SER A 249 -15.64 -1.53 14.81
N LEU A 250 -16.25 -2.16 13.82
CA LEU A 250 -15.81 -2.10 12.43
C LEU A 250 -16.48 -0.92 11.74
N ASP A 251 -15.68 -0.19 10.96
CA ASP A 251 -16.18 0.92 10.19
C ASP A 251 -16.99 0.43 8.97
N PRO A 252 -18.17 1.01 8.67
CA PRO A 252 -19.00 0.61 7.54
C PRO A 252 -18.36 0.88 6.17
N PHE A 253 -17.30 1.70 6.11
CA PHE A 253 -16.50 1.92 4.91
C PHE A 253 -15.42 0.85 4.69
N SER A 254 -15.39 -0.20 5.51
CA SER A 254 -14.64 -1.43 5.19
C SER A 254 -15.16 -2.01 3.87
N ALA A 255 -14.27 -2.44 3.00
CA ALA A 255 -14.66 -2.86 1.65
C ALA A 255 -13.69 -3.88 1.06
N GLY A 256 -14.01 -4.37 -0.12
CA GLY A 256 -13.15 -5.26 -0.87
C GLY A 256 -13.47 -5.28 -2.35
N THR A 257 -12.67 -6.03 -3.08
CA THR A 257 -12.87 -6.29 -4.51
C THR A 257 -12.55 -7.75 -4.79
N TYR A 258 -13.49 -8.44 -5.38
CA TYR A 258 -13.29 -9.74 -6.01
C TYR A 258 -12.91 -9.55 -7.47
N VAL A 259 -11.95 -10.32 -7.94
CA VAL A 259 -11.46 -10.33 -9.33
C VAL A 259 -11.59 -11.75 -9.87
N ASP A 260 -12.38 -11.93 -10.93
CA ASP A 260 -12.53 -13.23 -11.57
C ASP A 260 -11.30 -13.61 -12.42
N GLU A 261 -11.29 -14.83 -12.96
CA GLU A 261 -10.20 -15.36 -13.80
C GLU A 261 -9.90 -14.45 -15.00
N GLN A 262 -10.91 -13.77 -15.55
CA GLN A 262 -10.79 -12.90 -16.70
C GLN A 262 -10.43 -11.44 -16.33
N GLY A 263 -10.29 -11.12 -15.03
CA GLY A 263 -9.98 -9.80 -14.54
C GLY A 263 -11.19 -8.89 -14.34
N LYS A 264 -12.43 -9.42 -14.46
CA LYS A 264 -13.65 -8.66 -14.16
C LYS A 264 -13.82 -8.51 -12.66
N THR A 265 -14.16 -7.31 -12.23
CA THR A 265 -14.24 -6.93 -10.83
C THR A 265 -15.67 -6.95 -10.30
N THR A 266 -15.80 -7.27 -9.02
CA THR A 266 -17.02 -7.10 -8.23
C THR A 266 -16.65 -6.40 -6.93
N HIS A 267 -17.21 -5.21 -6.71
CA HIS A 267 -17.03 -4.49 -5.46
C HIS A 267 -17.79 -5.18 -4.31
N LEU A 268 -17.15 -5.26 -3.15
CA LEU A 268 -17.68 -5.86 -1.93
C LEU A 268 -17.82 -4.78 -0.86
N LEU A 269 -19.05 -4.58 -0.38
CA LEU A 269 -19.32 -3.71 0.77
C LEU A 269 -19.03 -4.45 2.08
N ALA A 270 -18.93 -3.73 3.18
CA ALA A 270 -18.70 -4.30 4.51
C ALA A 270 -19.67 -5.43 4.89
N ALA A 271 -20.92 -5.37 4.41
CA ALA A 271 -21.93 -6.40 4.66
C ALA A 271 -21.80 -7.65 3.76
N ASP A 272 -20.99 -7.60 2.70
CA ASP A 272 -20.84 -8.69 1.74
C ASP A 272 -19.82 -9.75 2.18
N PHE A 273 -18.99 -9.46 3.18
CA PHE A 273 -17.94 -10.36 3.65
C PHE A 273 -17.73 -10.27 5.15
N ALA A 274 -17.11 -11.28 5.72
CA ALA A 274 -16.65 -11.28 7.09
C ALA A 274 -15.16 -11.59 7.14
N LEU A 275 -14.40 -10.75 7.85
CA LEU A 275 -13.01 -10.99 8.26
C LEU A 275 -12.98 -11.16 9.78
N GLN A 276 -12.83 -12.38 10.26
CA GLN A 276 -12.85 -12.70 11.67
C GLN A 276 -11.48 -13.18 12.13
N PRO A 277 -10.81 -12.49 13.07
CA PRO A 277 -9.59 -13.02 13.66
C PRO A 277 -9.91 -14.28 14.45
N LEU A 278 -9.08 -15.29 14.31
CA LEU A 278 -9.12 -16.48 15.17
C LEU A 278 -8.30 -16.26 16.45
N ASP A 279 -8.31 -17.21 17.36
CA ASP A 279 -7.69 -17.09 18.69
C ASP A 279 -6.15 -17.03 18.64
N GLN A 280 -5.54 -17.49 17.56
CA GLN A 280 -4.09 -17.49 17.38
C GLN A 280 -3.55 -16.07 17.29
N ARG A 281 -2.68 -15.72 18.23
CA ARG A 281 -2.07 -14.37 18.30
C ARG A 281 -0.57 -14.46 18.48
N TRP A 282 0.10 -13.44 17.98
CA TRP A 282 1.52 -13.18 18.27
C TRP A 282 1.65 -11.82 18.94
N THR A 283 2.41 -11.78 20.03
CA THR A 283 2.68 -10.53 20.74
C THR A 283 4.11 -10.09 20.45
N SER A 284 4.26 -8.88 19.97
CA SER A 284 5.56 -8.31 19.66
C SER A 284 6.41 -8.13 20.93
N PRO A 285 7.65 -8.61 20.96
CA PRO A 285 8.56 -8.30 22.06
C PRO A 285 9.03 -6.84 22.06
N ALA A 286 8.90 -6.13 20.93
CA ALA A 286 9.38 -4.77 20.77
C ALA A 286 8.31 -3.71 21.13
N THR A 287 7.07 -3.88 20.61
CA THR A 287 5.99 -2.91 20.78
C THR A 287 4.94 -3.34 21.81
N HIS A 288 4.93 -4.61 22.20
CA HIS A 288 3.90 -5.26 23.01
C HIS A 288 2.51 -5.32 22.33
N ALA A 289 2.42 -4.93 21.07
CA ALA A 289 1.22 -5.10 20.27
C ALA A 289 0.90 -6.58 20.07
N SER A 290 -0.40 -6.93 20.10
CA SER A 290 -0.86 -8.31 19.94
C SER A 290 -1.65 -8.45 18.66
N TYR A 291 -1.09 -9.15 17.68
CA TYR A 291 -1.63 -9.32 16.33
C TYR A 291 -2.32 -10.67 16.18
N PRO A 292 -3.54 -10.74 15.62
CA PRO A 292 -4.15 -12.00 15.21
C PRO A 292 -3.44 -12.53 13.96
N ILE A 293 -2.88 -13.72 14.05
CA ILE A 293 -2.08 -14.32 12.97
C ILE A 293 -2.81 -15.43 12.19
N ALA A 294 -4.08 -15.62 12.48
CA ALA A 294 -4.98 -16.51 11.75
C ALA A 294 -6.36 -15.88 11.62
N TRP A 295 -7.00 -16.08 10.48
CA TRP A 295 -8.24 -15.40 10.12
C TRP A 295 -9.20 -16.33 9.42
N LYS A 296 -10.50 -16.17 9.70
CA LYS A 296 -11.58 -16.72 8.91
C LYS A 296 -12.12 -15.65 7.96
N ILE A 297 -12.25 -16.01 6.69
CA ILE A 297 -12.74 -15.14 5.62
C ILE A 297 -13.97 -15.80 5.02
N SER A 298 -15.11 -15.10 5.00
CA SER A 298 -16.34 -15.63 4.41
C SER A 298 -16.95 -14.59 3.49
N ILE A 299 -17.34 -15.01 2.27
CA ILE A 299 -17.99 -14.17 1.27
C ILE A 299 -19.20 -14.96 0.72
N PRO A 300 -20.36 -14.88 1.41
CA PRO A 300 -21.51 -15.74 1.12
C PRO A 300 -22.01 -15.65 -0.33
N LYS A 301 -22.02 -14.44 -0.92
CA LYS A 301 -22.49 -14.27 -2.32
C LYS A 301 -21.58 -14.90 -3.38
N LEU A 302 -20.37 -15.32 -3.00
CA LEU A 302 -19.41 -16.03 -3.86
C LEU A 302 -19.21 -17.50 -3.44
N ASP A 303 -19.96 -17.96 -2.43
CA ASP A 303 -19.79 -19.26 -1.79
C ASP A 303 -18.34 -19.54 -1.34
N ILE A 304 -17.61 -18.51 -0.92
CA ILE A 304 -16.21 -18.59 -0.50
C ILE A 304 -16.13 -18.61 1.03
N ASP A 305 -15.50 -19.65 1.58
CA ASP A 305 -15.06 -19.74 2.96
C ASP A 305 -13.60 -20.19 3.01
N LEU A 306 -12.74 -19.35 3.62
CA LEU A 306 -11.29 -19.58 3.70
C LEU A 306 -10.79 -19.39 5.13
N GLU A 307 -9.74 -20.10 5.47
CA GLU A 307 -8.85 -19.78 6.59
C GLU A 307 -7.52 -19.27 6.05
N ALA A 308 -7.08 -18.14 6.57
CA ALA A 308 -5.78 -17.57 6.32
C ALA A 308 -4.88 -17.79 7.55
N ASN A 309 -3.70 -18.35 7.32
CA ASN A 309 -2.72 -18.63 8.36
C ASN A 309 -1.35 -18.14 7.94
N THR A 310 -0.61 -17.53 8.85
CA THR A 310 0.78 -17.18 8.56
C THR A 310 1.72 -18.35 8.88
N PRO A 311 2.65 -18.67 7.97
CA PRO A 311 3.70 -19.64 8.26
C PRO A 311 4.81 -19.09 9.17
N LEU A 312 4.89 -17.77 9.38
CA LEU A 312 5.84 -17.08 10.25
C LEU A 312 5.10 -16.05 11.11
N ALA A 313 5.09 -16.19 12.42
CA ALA A 313 4.33 -15.32 13.31
C ALA A 313 4.96 -13.93 13.48
N SER A 314 6.29 -13.85 13.55
CA SER A 314 7.04 -12.63 13.85
C SER A 314 7.38 -11.84 12.57
N GLN A 315 6.42 -11.10 12.04
CA GLN A 315 6.60 -10.29 10.82
C GLN A 315 6.22 -8.81 11.07
N GLU A 316 6.58 -8.28 12.23
CA GLU A 316 6.37 -6.87 12.53
C GLU A 316 7.52 -6.02 11.99
N LEU A 317 7.19 -4.99 11.19
CA LEU A 317 8.09 -3.90 10.87
C LEU A 317 8.03 -2.89 12.02
N THR A 318 9.15 -2.72 12.73
CA THR A 318 9.26 -1.72 13.78
C THR A 318 9.87 -0.45 13.21
N GLY A 319 9.11 0.64 13.19
CA GLY A 319 9.61 1.94 12.74
C GLY A 319 10.79 2.43 13.59
N LYS A 320 11.87 2.81 12.95
CA LYS A 320 13.07 3.36 13.63
C LYS A 320 12.85 4.77 14.15
N THR A 321 11.82 5.45 13.66
CA THR A 321 11.49 6.83 14.01
C THR A 321 10.06 6.94 14.53
N LYS A 322 9.74 8.04 15.23
CA LYS A 322 8.35 8.31 15.66
C LYS A 322 7.40 8.58 14.48
N ILE A 323 7.93 8.87 13.31
CA ILE A 323 7.18 9.19 12.09
C ILE A 323 6.74 7.90 11.40
N ALA A 324 7.57 6.85 11.39
CA ALA A 324 7.23 5.58 10.80
C ALA A 324 6.38 4.74 11.78
N PRO A 325 5.16 4.34 11.39
CA PRO A 325 4.36 3.46 12.23
C PRO A 325 4.99 2.08 12.31
N SER A 326 4.78 1.39 13.45
CA SER A 326 5.01 -0.06 13.51
C SER A 326 3.74 -0.76 13.04
N TYR A 327 3.89 -1.80 12.23
CA TYR A 327 2.78 -2.61 11.72
C TYR A 327 3.26 -4.04 11.45
N TRP A 328 2.33 -4.98 11.50
CA TRP A 328 2.61 -6.35 11.14
C TRP A 328 2.28 -6.57 9.67
N GLU A 329 3.21 -7.19 8.95
CA GLU A 329 3.08 -7.39 7.52
C GLU A 329 3.70 -8.71 7.11
N GLY A 330 2.90 -9.61 6.53
CA GLY A 330 3.43 -10.93 6.28
C GLY A 330 2.68 -11.81 5.29
N ALA A 331 3.45 -12.75 4.76
CA ALA A 331 2.93 -13.79 3.90
C ALA A 331 1.95 -14.70 4.63
N ILE A 332 0.84 -15.03 3.97
CA ILE A 332 -0.18 -15.95 4.44
C ILE A 332 -0.45 -17.06 3.44
N THR A 333 -0.92 -18.19 3.95
CA THR A 333 -1.45 -19.30 3.16
C THR A 333 -2.95 -19.44 3.39
N LEU A 334 -3.67 -19.83 2.34
CA LEU A 334 -5.11 -19.92 2.33
C LEU A 334 -5.56 -21.35 2.11
N ARG A 335 -6.58 -21.79 2.84
CA ARG A 335 -7.25 -23.07 2.64
C ARG A 335 -8.74 -22.94 2.95
N GLY A 336 -9.56 -23.60 2.16
CA GLY A 336 -11.00 -23.61 2.35
C GLY A 336 -11.71 -24.16 1.14
N HIS A 337 -12.81 -23.52 0.76
CA HIS A 337 -13.64 -23.97 -0.35
C HIS A 337 -14.43 -22.84 -1.01
N ARG A 338 -14.81 -23.09 -2.27
CA ARG A 338 -15.84 -22.34 -2.98
C ARG A 338 -17.01 -23.31 -3.22
N GLY A 339 -18.11 -23.10 -2.52
CA GLY A 339 -19.18 -24.08 -2.46
C GLY A 339 -18.68 -25.44 -1.97
N LYS A 340 -18.70 -26.46 -2.83
CA LYS A 340 -18.19 -27.81 -2.50
C LYS A 340 -16.78 -28.07 -3.02
N THR A 341 -16.19 -27.15 -3.75
CA THR A 341 -14.88 -27.30 -4.38
C THR A 341 -13.79 -26.80 -3.43
N PRO A 342 -12.78 -27.62 -3.09
CA PRO A 342 -11.63 -27.15 -2.33
C PRO A 342 -10.96 -25.98 -3.02
N LEU A 343 -10.51 -25.00 -2.25
CA LEU A 343 -9.86 -23.80 -2.71
C LEU A 343 -8.67 -23.51 -1.81
N SER A 344 -7.53 -23.20 -2.42
CA SER A 344 -6.32 -22.80 -1.72
C SER A 344 -5.70 -21.58 -2.37
N GLY A 345 -4.63 -21.06 -1.78
CA GLY A 345 -3.92 -19.92 -2.32
C GLY A 345 -2.84 -19.39 -1.40
N VAL A 346 -2.29 -18.27 -1.82
CA VAL A 346 -1.33 -17.47 -1.05
C VAL A 346 -1.82 -16.03 -0.98
N GLY A 347 -1.28 -15.27 -0.06
CA GLY A 347 -1.65 -13.87 0.07
C GLY A 347 -0.67 -13.12 0.95
N TYR A 348 -1.04 -11.88 1.24
CA TYR A 348 -0.35 -11.03 2.18
C TYR A 348 -1.37 -10.38 3.12
N LEU A 349 -0.98 -10.19 4.38
CA LEU A 349 -1.79 -9.56 5.42
C LEU A 349 -1.01 -8.41 6.01
N GLU A 350 -1.62 -7.22 6.04
CA GLU A 350 -1.12 -6.04 6.72
C GLU A 350 -2.05 -5.68 7.88
N MET A 351 -1.49 -5.38 9.04
CA MET A 351 -2.23 -4.98 10.23
C MET A 351 -1.59 -3.75 10.86
N THR A 352 -2.27 -2.61 10.77
CA THR A 352 -1.81 -1.32 11.30
C THR A 352 -2.57 -0.92 12.56
N GLY A 353 -2.03 -0.01 13.36
CA GLY A 353 -2.75 0.57 14.49
C GLY A 353 -2.95 -0.36 15.69
N TYR A 354 -2.15 -1.41 15.85
CA TYR A 354 -2.17 -2.31 17.01
C TYR A 354 -1.24 -1.85 18.14
N ASP A 355 -0.13 -1.20 17.81
CA ASP A 355 0.77 -0.54 18.75
C ASP A 355 0.21 0.83 19.16
N ARG A 356 -0.09 1.65 18.15
CA ARG A 356 -0.67 2.98 18.30
C ARG A 356 -1.54 3.31 17.10
N ALA A 357 -2.52 4.19 17.29
CA ALA A 357 -3.39 4.64 16.20
C ALA A 357 -2.55 5.22 15.04
N VAL A 358 -2.91 4.86 13.82
CA VAL A 358 -2.29 5.41 12.62
C VAL A 358 -2.70 6.87 12.44
N ASN A 359 -1.74 7.73 12.15
CA ASN A 359 -1.98 9.14 11.83
C ASN A 359 -1.36 9.45 10.47
N LEU A 360 -2.18 9.55 9.44
CA LEU A 360 -1.77 9.89 8.07
C LEU A 360 -1.75 11.42 7.81
N ARG A 361 -2.01 12.25 8.85
CA ARG A 361 -2.11 13.71 8.73
C ARG A 361 -0.83 14.47 9.17
N GLN A 362 0.25 13.75 9.50
CA GLN A 362 1.49 14.38 9.98
C GLN A 362 2.47 14.69 8.86
#